data_52e980d8d3595c782fe460f1f0882e01
#
_entry.id   52e980d8d3595c782fe460f1f0882e01
#
_cell.length_a   1.000
_cell.length_b   1.000
_cell.length_c   1.000
_cell.angle_alpha   90.00
_cell.angle_beta   90.00
_cell.angle_gamma   90.00
#
_symmetry.space_group_name_H-M   'P 1'
#
loop_
_entity.id
_entity.type
_entity.pdbx_description
1 polymer ?
#
loop_
_entity_poly.entity_id
_entity_poly.type
_entity_poly.pdbx_seq_one_letter_code
_entity_poly.pdbx_strand_id
1 'polypeptide(L)'
;KDSVYQIVKVNSSYELMFPTEKERYNKVLNNIIFFTDKYIYFNELQMDGYISNFYRIGKESKEKEMMFVCNDAESYRQIKWEKQWYIKNPPPHGPSPEDWEKFVKIAWFHTKDCYLTSINDTLYYFDHLNCKIMTYDEEMKLLNECDIIYPTKENFWRHKIYKDNVFGKFYTIFGSTLNEIDVKTGKTTAITTANSQ
;
A
#
# COMPACT_ATOMS: atom_id res chain seq x y z
N LYS A 1 34.84 3.83 4.08
CA LYS A 1 33.40 3.61 3.87
C LYS A 1 33.18 3.77 2.39
N ASP A 2 32.97 2.65 1.70
CA ASP A 2 32.81 2.62 0.26
C ASP A 2 31.39 3.09 -0.07
N SER A 3 31.29 4.29 -0.61
CA SER A 3 30.03 4.80 -1.17
C SER A 3 29.83 4.14 -2.53
N VAL A 4 28.82 3.34 -2.70
CA VAL A 4 28.43 2.78 -3.99
C VAL A 4 27.50 3.76 -4.67
N TYR A 5 27.93 4.34 -5.78
CA TYR A 5 27.09 5.11 -6.69
C TYR A 5 26.35 4.12 -7.59
N GLN A 6 25.03 4.12 -7.52
CA GLN A 6 24.26 3.25 -8.41
C GLN A 6 23.35 4.07 -9.30
N ILE A 7 23.47 3.82 -10.60
CA ILE A 7 22.65 4.40 -11.64
C ILE A 7 21.42 3.49 -11.75
N VAL A 8 20.26 3.98 -11.36
CA VAL A 8 19.00 3.30 -11.61
C VAL A 8 18.43 3.82 -12.91
N LYS A 9 18.47 2.98 -13.96
CA LYS A 9 17.85 3.27 -15.24
C LYS A 9 16.35 3.03 -15.11
N VAL A 10 15.60 4.10 -14.99
CA VAL A 10 14.15 4.06 -14.88
C VAL A 10 13.56 4.61 -16.17
N ASN A 11 13.08 3.72 -17.03
CA ASN A 11 12.71 3.97 -18.42
C ASN A 11 13.89 4.48 -19.27
N SER A 12 13.74 4.56 -20.57
CA SER A 12 14.81 4.91 -21.51
C SER A 12 15.39 6.34 -21.36
N SER A 13 14.95 7.12 -20.39
CA SER A 13 15.23 8.56 -20.33
C SER A 13 15.80 9.12 -19.01
N TYR A 14 15.84 8.37 -17.89
CA TYR A 14 16.28 8.93 -16.61
C TYR A 14 17.29 8.04 -15.87
N GLU A 15 18.46 8.62 -15.58
CA GLU A 15 19.47 8.05 -14.70
C GLU A 15 19.44 8.78 -13.37
N LEU A 16 19.14 8.08 -12.28
CA LEU A 16 19.19 8.62 -10.92
C LEU A 16 20.44 8.08 -10.22
N MET A 17 21.32 9.00 -9.81
CA MET A 17 22.50 8.67 -9.00
C MET A 17 22.20 8.99 -7.53
N PHE A 18 22.19 7.96 -6.68
CA PHE A 18 22.15 8.13 -5.24
C PHE A 18 23.44 7.63 -4.61
N PRO A 19 24.15 8.45 -3.80
CA PRO A 19 25.19 7.93 -2.92
C PRO A 19 24.50 7.24 -1.73
N THR A 20 24.59 5.91 -1.63
CA THR A 20 24.02 5.18 -0.51
C THR A 20 24.89 4.01 -0.07
N GLU A 21 24.84 3.70 1.21
CA GLU A 21 25.39 2.45 1.72
C GLU A 21 24.61 1.27 1.13
N LYS A 22 25.31 0.18 0.76
CA LYS A 22 24.74 -0.97 0.05
C LYS A 22 23.47 -1.56 0.68
N GLU A 23 23.37 -1.58 2.01
CA GLU A 23 22.17 -2.06 2.71
C GLU A 23 20.98 -1.09 2.59
N ARG A 24 21.25 0.20 2.62
CA ARG A 24 20.23 1.25 2.48
C ARG A 24 19.67 1.30 1.07
N TYR A 25 20.50 1.01 0.08
CA TYR A 25 20.15 0.95 -1.33
C TYR A 25 19.09 -0.13 -1.63
N ASN A 26 19.35 -1.37 -1.21
CA ASN A 26 18.39 -2.46 -1.42
C ASN A 26 17.04 -2.18 -0.73
N LYS A 27 17.07 -1.51 0.42
CA LYS A 27 15.86 -1.13 1.15
C LYS A 27 15.05 -0.06 0.42
N VAL A 28 15.71 0.91 -0.21
CA VAL A 28 15.04 1.97 -0.99
C VAL A 28 14.46 1.42 -2.29
N LEU A 29 15.22 0.61 -3.05
CA LEU A 29 14.74 0.08 -4.34
C LEU A 29 13.51 -0.82 -4.22
N ASN A 30 13.49 -1.67 -3.19
CA ASN A 30 12.37 -2.59 -2.97
C ASN A 30 11.08 -1.86 -2.56
N ASN A 31 11.19 -0.58 -2.20
CA ASN A 31 10.09 0.22 -1.67
C ASN A 31 9.63 1.31 -2.65
N ILE A 32 10.26 1.43 -3.83
CA ILE A 32 9.79 2.36 -4.87
C ILE A 32 8.46 1.87 -5.41
N ILE A 33 7.47 2.78 -5.41
CA ILE A 33 6.11 2.50 -5.88
C ILE A 33 5.96 2.91 -7.34
N PHE A 34 6.31 4.15 -7.67
CA PHE A 34 6.25 4.72 -9.03
C PHE A 34 7.08 6.01 -9.12
N PHE A 35 7.10 6.60 -10.32
CA PHE A 35 7.79 7.84 -10.65
C PHE A 35 6.84 8.77 -11.41
N THR A 36 6.99 10.07 -11.19
CA THR A 36 6.48 11.12 -12.07
C THR A 36 7.67 11.88 -12.70
N ASP A 37 7.40 12.92 -13.44
CA ASP A 37 8.48 13.73 -14.03
C ASP A 37 9.37 14.40 -12.97
N LYS A 38 8.79 14.88 -11.86
CA LYS A 38 9.50 15.62 -10.81
C LYS A 38 9.94 14.77 -9.63
N TYR A 39 9.24 13.65 -9.33
CA TYR A 39 9.39 12.93 -8.06
C TYR A 39 9.57 11.43 -8.22
N ILE A 40 10.17 10.84 -7.20
CA ILE A 40 10.20 9.40 -6.93
C ILE A 40 9.34 9.13 -5.71
N TYR A 41 8.42 8.18 -5.81
CA TYR A 41 7.52 7.81 -4.72
C TYR A 41 7.88 6.43 -4.18
N PHE A 42 7.93 6.33 -2.87
CA PHE A 42 8.24 5.06 -2.18
C PHE A 42 7.53 4.97 -0.84
N ASN A 43 7.47 3.76 -0.29
CA ASN A 43 6.94 3.53 1.04
C ASN A 43 7.97 2.87 1.95
N GLU A 44 7.83 3.09 3.25
CA GLU A 44 8.57 2.40 4.30
C GLU A 44 7.57 1.68 5.19
N LEU A 45 7.71 0.35 5.27
CA LEU A 45 6.86 -0.49 6.10
C LEU A 45 7.48 -0.70 7.48
N GLN A 46 6.67 -0.60 8.52
CA GLN A 46 7.02 -0.86 9.91
C GLN A 46 5.99 -1.78 10.56
N MET A 47 6.34 -2.39 11.68
CA MET A 47 5.46 -3.28 12.45
C MET A 47 4.79 -4.35 11.56
N ASP A 48 5.58 -5.11 10.81
CA ASP A 48 5.12 -6.17 9.90
C ASP A 48 4.10 -5.67 8.84
N GLY A 49 4.19 -4.40 8.42
CA GLY A 49 3.31 -3.79 7.42
C GLY A 49 2.07 -3.08 7.99
N TYR A 50 1.87 -3.08 9.31
CA TYR A 50 0.74 -2.36 9.94
C TYR A 50 0.93 -0.83 9.98
N ILE A 51 2.15 -0.35 9.74
CA ILE A 51 2.43 1.06 9.49
C ILE A 51 3.11 1.18 8.14
N SER A 52 2.56 2.00 7.26
CA SER A 52 3.12 2.33 5.96
C SER A 52 3.28 3.85 5.84
N ASN A 53 4.51 4.30 5.74
CA ASN A 53 4.83 5.71 5.53
C ASN A 53 5.14 5.93 4.06
N PHE A 54 4.40 6.80 3.41
CA PHE A 54 4.58 7.15 2.01
C PHE A 54 5.38 8.44 1.89
N TYR A 55 6.39 8.41 1.03
CA TYR A 55 7.32 9.51 0.82
C TYR A 55 7.46 9.83 -0.67
N ARG A 56 7.87 11.07 -0.96
CA ARG A 56 8.42 11.45 -2.26
C ARG A 56 9.81 12.06 -2.10
N ILE A 57 10.62 11.92 -3.14
CA ILE A 57 11.92 12.59 -3.27
C ILE A 57 11.91 13.39 -4.55
N GLY A 58 12.18 14.69 -4.46
CA GLY A 58 12.36 15.53 -5.62
C GLY A 58 13.58 15.11 -6.44
N LYS A 59 13.43 14.92 -7.74
CA LYS A 59 14.54 14.49 -8.61
C LYS A 59 15.65 15.54 -8.69
N GLU A 60 15.31 16.82 -8.62
CA GLU A 60 16.27 17.93 -8.63
C GLU A 60 16.70 18.31 -7.20
N SER A 61 15.75 18.60 -6.32
CA SER A 61 16.02 19.06 -4.95
C SER A 61 16.70 18.00 -4.08
N LYS A 62 16.47 16.70 -4.38
CA LYS A 62 16.90 15.55 -3.54
C LYS A 62 16.28 15.56 -2.13
N GLU A 63 15.34 16.42 -1.87
CA GLU A 63 14.65 16.51 -0.59
C GLU A 63 13.62 15.39 -0.46
N LYS A 64 13.63 14.72 0.70
CA LYS A 64 12.67 13.68 1.09
C LYS A 64 11.54 14.33 1.87
N GLU A 65 10.32 14.13 1.41
CA GLU A 65 9.09 14.61 2.05
C GLU A 65 8.17 13.45 2.39
N MET A 66 7.63 13.44 3.61
CA MET A 66 6.59 12.49 4.02
C MET A 66 5.23 13.02 3.59
N MET A 67 4.48 12.20 2.86
CA MET A 67 3.18 12.57 2.29
C MET A 67 2.01 12.01 3.10
N PHE A 68 2.01 10.70 3.31
CA PHE A 68 0.92 9.98 3.97
C PHE A 68 1.45 8.97 4.97
N VAL A 69 0.65 8.71 6.00
CA VAL A 69 0.89 7.65 6.99
C VAL A 69 -0.38 6.80 7.10
N CYS A 70 -0.26 5.54 6.74
CA CYS A 70 -1.26 4.53 7.11
C CYS A 70 -0.79 3.87 8.40
N ASN A 71 -1.48 4.10 9.50
CA ASN A 71 -1.05 3.67 10.83
C ASN A 71 -2.10 2.79 11.51
N ASP A 72 -1.98 1.48 11.36
CA ASP A 72 -2.81 0.48 12.03
C ASP A 72 -2.05 -0.20 13.20
N ALA A 73 -1.29 0.59 13.96
CA ALA A 73 -0.54 0.11 15.11
C ALA A 73 -1.44 -0.55 16.17
N GLU A 74 -2.73 -0.21 16.21
CA GLU A 74 -3.68 -0.84 17.12
C GLU A 74 -3.89 -2.32 16.79
N SER A 75 -4.17 -2.67 15.53
CA SER A 75 -4.27 -4.06 15.10
C SER A 75 -2.99 -4.84 15.39
N TYR A 76 -1.81 -4.23 15.17
CA TYR A 76 -0.54 -4.86 15.53
C TYR A 76 -0.43 -5.16 17.03
N ARG A 77 -0.81 -4.20 17.90
CA ARG A 77 -0.80 -4.40 19.36
C ARG A 77 -1.76 -5.49 19.79
N GLN A 78 -2.96 -5.55 19.22
CA GLN A 78 -3.95 -6.59 19.50
C GLN A 78 -3.43 -7.98 19.14
N ILE A 79 -2.77 -8.14 17.99
CA ILE A 79 -2.16 -9.42 17.58
C ILE A 79 -1.10 -9.86 18.59
N LYS A 80 -0.22 -8.94 19.01
CA LYS A 80 0.82 -9.26 19.99
C LYS A 80 0.22 -9.62 21.35
N TRP A 81 -0.87 -8.96 21.74
CA TRP A 81 -1.61 -9.28 22.96
C TRP A 81 -2.24 -10.67 22.85
N GLU A 82 -2.91 -11.01 21.76
CA GLU A 82 -3.52 -12.31 21.49
C GLU A 82 -2.48 -13.44 21.56
N LYS A 83 -1.31 -13.25 20.94
CA LYS A 83 -0.22 -14.22 21.05
C LYS A 83 0.21 -14.43 22.50
N GLN A 84 0.41 -13.36 23.27
CA GLN A 84 0.81 -13.46 24.67
C GLN A 84 -0.26 -14.11 25.54
N TRP A 85 -1.53 -13.81 25.30
CA TRP A 85 -2.65 -14.45 25.98
C TRP A 85 -2.67 -15.96 25.70
N TYR A 86 -2.49 -16.35 24.42
CA TYR A 86 -2.45 -17.74 23.98
C TYR A 86 -1.28 -18.53 24.63
N ILE A 87 -0.09 -17.91 24.72
CA ILE A 87 1.07 -18.52 25.39
C ILE A 87 0.76 -18.82 26.89
N LYS A 88 0.00 -17.93 27.54
CA LYS A 88 -0.37 -18.11 28.96
C LYS A 88 -1.54 -19.08 29.17
N ASN A 89 -2.38 -19.25 28.17
CA ASN A 89 -3.61 -20.04 28.22
C ASN A 89 -3.72 -21.01 27.04
N PRO A 90 -2.72 -21.89 26.81
CA PRO A 90 -2.75 -22.78 25.66
C PRO A 90 -3.87 -23.82 25.80
N PRO A 91 -4.72 -24.02 24.76
CA PRO A 91 -5.67 -25.12 24.76
C PRO A 91 -4.94 -26.47 24.65
N PRO A 92 -5.48 -27.58 25.22
CA PRO A 92 -4.80 -28.89 25.31
C PRO A 92 -4.31 -29.44 23.96
N HIS A 93 -4.94 -29.09 22.86
CA HIS A 93 -4.62 -29.57 21.51
C HIS A 93 -4.62 -28.38 20.48
N GLY A 94 -4.22 -27.21 20.95
CA GLY A 94 -4.16 -26.02 20.10
C GLY A 94 -2.95 -26.00 19.16
N PRO A 95 -2.97 -25.11 18.14
CA PRO A 95 -1.82 -24.87 17.28
C PRO A 95 -0.63 -24.27 18.08
N SER A 96 0.54 -24.14 17.44
CA SER A 96 1.65 -23.41 18.04
C SER A 96 1.30 -21.92 18.25
N PRO A 97 1.96 -21.19 19.20
CA PRO A 97 1.74 -19.76 19.36
C PRO A 97 2.01 -18.96 18.06
N GLU A 98 2.94 -19.42 17.23
CA GLU A 98 3.26 -18.83 15.93
C GLU A 98 2.14 -19.05 14.91
N ASP A 99 1.53 -20.22 14.89
CA ASP A 99 0.40 -20.51 14.00
C ASP A 99 -0.89 -19.84 14.48
N TRP A 100 -1.06 -19.70 15.80
CA TRP A 100 -2.12 -18.87 16.37
C TRP A 100 -1.97 -17.39 15.95
N GLU A 101 -0.75 -16.81 16.06
CA GLU A 101 -0.49 -15.44 15.59
C GLU A 101 -0.82 -15.27 14.10
N LYS A 102 -0.43 -16.23 13.24
CA LYS A 102 -0.77 -16.22 11.81
C LYS A 102 -2.27 -16.27 11.58
N PHE A 103 -2.98 -17.13 12.30
CA PHE A 103 -4.43 -17.24 12.23
C PHE A 103 -5.11 -15.93 12.61
N VAL A 104 -4.73 -15.33 13.74
CA VAL A 104 -5.26 -14.06 14.24
C VAL A 104 -5.03 -12.92 13.24
N LYS A 105 -3.83 -12.85 12.62
CA LYS A 105 -3.52 -11.89 11.54
C LYS A 105 -4.47 -12.03 10.35
N ILE A 106 -4.75 -13.25 9.93
CA ILE A 106 -5.58 -13.51 8.73
C ILE A 106 -7.07 -13.35 9.04
N ALA A 107 -7.53 -13.85 10.19
CA ALA A 107 -8.95 -13.94 10.50
C ALA A 107 -9.53 -12.65 11.09
N TRP A 108 -8.74 -11.92 11.92
CA TRP A 108 -9.27 -10.81 12.71
C TRP A 108 -8.59 -9.47 12.47
N PHE A 109 -7.28 -9.47 12.22
CA PHE A 109 -6.47 -8.25 12.16
C PHE A 109 -5.58 -8.22 10.91
N HIS A 110 -6.13 -8.57 9.75
CA HIS A 110 -5.39 -8.41 8.50
C HIS A 110 -5.02 -6.93 8.26
N THR A 111 -3.85 -6.70 7.68
CA THR A 111 -3.39 -5.35 7.34
C THR A 111 -4.39 -4.67 6.42
N LYS A 112 -4.74 -3.44 6.74
CA LYS A 112 -5.50 -2.58 5.84
C LYS A 112 -4.51 -1.87 4.93
N ASP A 113 -4.39 -2.38 3.72
CA ASP A 113 -3.44 -1.85 2.76
C ASP A 113 -3.88 -0.48 2.25
N CYS A 114 -3.13 0.56 2.60
CA CYS A 114 -3.23 1.83 1.91
C CYS A 114 -2.44 1.74 0.60
N TYR A 115 -2.98 2.31 -0.45
CA TYR A 115 -2.41 2.22 -1.79
C TYR A 115 -2.21 3.61 -2.39
N LEU A 116 -0.97 3.91 -2.80
CA LEU A 116 -0.62 5.15 -3.48
C LEU A 116 -0.17 4.85 -4.92
N THR A 117 -0.68 5.59 -5.87
CA THR A 117 -0.29 5.48 -7.28
C THR A 117 -0.53 6.79 -8.03
N SER A 118 -0.16 6.85 -9.32
CA SER A 118 -0.43 8.00 -10.18
C SER A 118 -0.97 7.57 -11.55
N ILE A 119 -1.78 8.42 -12.16
CA ILE A 119 -2.16 8.36 -13.57
C ILE A 119 -2.08 9.79 -14.11
N ASN A 120 -1.29 10.02 -15.16
CA ASN A 120 -1.12 11.34 -15.80
C ASN A 120 -0.83 12.44 -14.76
N ASP A 121 0.20 12.22 -13.92
CA ASP A 121 0.68 13.14 -12.87
C ASP A 121 -0.35 13.48 -11.77
N THR A 122 -1.52 12.85 -11.82
CA THR A 122 -2.50 12.89 -10.75
C THR A 122 -2.23 11.76 -9.77
N LEU A 123 -2.09 12.07 -8.49
CA LEU A 123 -1.85 11.12 -7.41
C LEU A 123 -3.18 10.64 -6.85
N TYR A 124 -3.27 9.33 -6.61
CA TYR A 124 -4.43 8.67 -6.01
C TYR A 124 -3.98 7.92 -4.77
N TYR A 125 -4.51 8.32 -3.62
CA TYR A 125 -4.27 7.65 -2.35
C TYR A 125 -5.56 6.99 -1.87
N PHE A 126 -5.54 5.66 -1.80
CA PHE A 126 -6.63 4.83 -1.27
C PHE A 126 -6.31 4.52 0.18
N ASP A 127 -6.93 5.22 1.09
CA ASP A 127 -6.82 5.02 2.54
C ASP A 127 -7.90 4.06 3.00
N HIS A 128 -7.64 2.76 2.94
CA HIS A 128 -8.59 1.76 3.38
C HIS A 128 -8.73 1.71 4.91
N LEU A 129 -7.78 2.28 5.65
CA LEU A 129 -7.88 2.39 7.11
C LEU A 129 -8.97 3.38 7.52
N ASN A 130 -8.99 4.55 6.89
CA ASN A 130 -9.95 5.61 7.15
C ASN A 130 -11.12 5.61 6.15
N CYS A 131 -11.18 4.63 5.24
CA CYS A 131 -12.20 4.49 4.20
C CYS A 131 -12.32 5.73 3.30
N LYS A 132 -11.20 6.26 2.82
CA LYS A 132 -11.13 7.45 1.94
C LYS A 132 -10.37 7.18 0.65
N ILE A 133 -10.82 7.83 -0.43
CA ILE A 133 -10.02 8.01 -1.65
C ILE A 133 -9.71 9.50 -1.75
N MET A 134 -8.45 9.83 -1.83
CA MET A 134 -7.99 11.21 -2.01
C MET A 134 -7.19 11.32 -3.31
N THR A 135 -7.45 12.38 -4.05
CA THR A 135 -6.77 12.67 -5.31
C THR A 135 -6.05 14.00 -5.21
N TYR A 136 -4.79 14.03 -5.62
CA TYR A 136 -3.93 15.21 -5.54
C TYR A 136 -3.29 15.51 -6.90
N ASP A 137 -2.93 16.76 -7.13
CA ASP A 137 -1.94 17.09 -8.16
C ASP A 137 -0.51 16.77 -7.69
N GLU A 138 0.46 16.97 -8.57
CA GLU A 138 1.87 16.67 -8.28
C GLU A 138 2.45 17.58 -7.18
N GLU A 139 1.89 18.77 -6.96
CA GLU A 139 2.23 19.71 -5.89
C GLU A 139 1.52 19.43 -4.56
N MET A 140 0.81 18.29 -4.44
CA MET A 140 0.06 17.89 -3.24
C MET A 140 -1.17 18.75 -2.92
N LYS A 141 -1.71 19.45 -3.90
CA LYS A 141 -2.99 20.13 -3.74
C LYS A 141 -4.12 19.10 -3.88
N LEU A 142 -4.99 19.03 -2.89
CA LEU A 142 -6.15 18.16 -2.92
C LEU A 142 -7.12 18.57 -4.05
N LEU A 143 -7.40 17.63 -4.95
CA LEU A 143 -8.33 17.80 -6.07
C LEU A 143 -9.70 17.21 -5.78
N ASN A 144 -9.73 16.07 -5.12
CA ASN A 144 -10.96 15.38 -4.74
C ASN A 144 -10.76 14.51 -3.49
N GLU A 145 -11.81 14.38 -2.68
CA GLU A 145 -11.90 13.41 -1.60
C GLU A 145 -13.30 12.79 -1.60
N CYS A 146 -13.36 11.46 -1.44
CA CYS A 146 -14.62 10.75 -1.26
C CYS A 146 -14.47 9.55 -0.33
N ASP A 147 -15.58 9.08 0.21
CA ASP A 147 -15.60 7.88 1.05
C ASP A 147 -15.51 6.63 0.19
N ILE A 148 -14.75 5.61 0.65
CA ILE A 148 -14.78 4.29 0.08
C ILE A 148 -16.10 3.61 0.48
N ILE A 149 -16.94 3.30 -0.51
CA ILE A 149 -18.27 2.71 -0.30
C ILE A 149 -18.25 1.19 -0.57
N TYR A 150 -17.22 0.70 -1.29
CA TYR A 150 -17.08 -0.75 -1.49
C TYR A 150 -16.64 -1.46 -0.20
N PRO A 151 -17.01 -2.76 -0.03
CA PRO A 151 -16.79 -3.47 1.23
C PRO A 151 -15.32 -3.82 1.43
N THR A 152 -14.64 -3.03 2.27
CA THR A 152 -13.22 -3.22 2.62
C THR A 152 -13.00 -4.22 3.76
N LYS A 153 -14.09 -4.62 4.46
CA LYS A 153 -14.04 -5.50 5.63
C LYS A 153 -14.47 -6.94 5.35
N GLU A 154 -14.87 -7.25 4.13
CA GLU A 154 -15.39 -8.56 3.78
C GLU A 154 -14.26 -9.50 3.33
N ASN A 155 -14.28 -10.74 3.82
CA ASN A 155 -13.25 -11.76 3.57
C ASN A 155 -13.05 -12.13 2.09
N PHE A 156 -13.96 -11.72 1.22
CA PHE A 156 -13.85 -11.97 -0.22
C PHE A 156 -13.19 -10.82 -1.00
N TRP A 157 -12.86 -9.70 -0.37
CA TRP A 157 -12.06 -8.65 -1.00
C TRP A 157 -10.59 -9.05 -1.01
N ARG A 158 -9.94 -8.96 -2.18
CA ARG A 158 -8.53 -9.37 -2.34
C ARG A 158 -7.51 -8.31 -1.89
N HIS A 159 -7.94 -7.26 -1.20
CA HIS A 159 -7.07 -6.19 -0.66
C HIS A 159 -6.10 -5.60 -1.69
N LYS A 160 -6.47 -5.58 -2.97
CA LYS A 160 -5.60 -5.11 -4.04
C LYS A 160 -6.33 -4.19 -5.01
N ILE A 161 -5.67 -3.08 -5.33
CA ILE A 161 -6.08 -2.14 -6.38
C ILE A 161 -5.25 -2.42 -7.62
N TYR A 162 -5.92 -2.58 -8.76
CA TYR A 162 -5.30 -2.73 -10.07
C TYR A 162 -5.49 -1.43 -10.84
N LYS A 163 -4.43 -1.01 -11.53
CA LYS A 163 -4.42 0.22 -12.31
C LYS A 163 -4.32 -0.09 -13.79
N ASP A 164 -5.16 0.54 -14.60
CA ASP A 164 -5.07 0.58 -16.04
C ASP A 164 -4.58 1.97 -16.48
N ASN A 165 -3.34 2.02 -16.97
CA ASN A 165 -2.74 3.28 -17.43
C ASN A 165 -3.28 3.74 -18.78
N VAL A 166 -3.87 2.83 -19.58
CA VAL A 166 -4.37 3.16 -20.92
C VAL A 166 -5.69 3.90 -20.80
N PHE A 167 -6.62 3.36 -20.00
CA PHE A 167 -7.93 3.95 -19.82
C PHE A 167 -8.04 4.88 -18.61
N GLY A 168 -6.98 5.02 -17.81
CA GLY A 168 -6.98 5.85 -16.61
C GLY A 168 -7.94 5.36 -15.53
N LYS A 169 -8.10 4.04 -15.38
CA LYS A 169 -9.09 3.42 -14.52
C LYS A 169 -8.47 2.58 -13.41
N PHE A 170 -9.24 2.39 -12.34
CA PHE A 170 -8.89 1.53 -11.23
C PHE A 170 -9.88 0.39 -11.06
N TYR A 171 -9.37 -0.75 -10.63
CA TYR A 171 -10.16 -1.96 -10.44
C TYR A 171 -9.82 -2.64 -9.13
N THR A 172 -10.76 -3.41 -8.61
CA THR A 172 -10.56 -4.32 -7.50
C THR A 172 -11.34 -5.61 -7.72
N ILE A 173 -11.04 -6.65 -6.95
CA ILE A 173 -11.68 -7.96 -7.08
C ILE A 173 -12.41 -8.31 -5.78
N PHE A 174 -13.71 -8.60 -5.90
CA PHE A 174 -14.53 -9.20 -4.86
C PHE A 174 -14.87 -10.64 -5.25
N GLY A 175 -14.38 -11.62 -4.51
CA GLY A 175 -14.50 -13.02 -4.87
C GLY A 175 -13.89 -13.32 -6.24
N SER A 176 -14.75 -13.59 -7.23
CA SER A 176 -14.38 -13.80 -8.65
C SER A 176 -14.80 -12.65 -9.58
N THR A 177 -15.33 -11.56 -9.04
CA THR A 177 -15.86 -10.45 -9.81
C THR A 177 -14.86 -9.31 -9.88
N LEU A 178 -14.50 -8.88 -11.10
CA LEU A 178 -13.74 -7.67 -11.37
C LEU A 178 -14.67 -6.46 -11.30
N ASN A 179 -14.30 -5.46 -10.52
CA ASN A 179 -15.08 -4.25 -10.32
C ASN A 179 -14.24 -3.01 -10.66
N GLU A 180 -14.79 -2.11 -11.46
CA GLU A 180 -14.23 -0.77 -11.68
C GLU A 180 -14.51 0.11 -10.47
N ILE A 181 -13.53 0.90 -10.06
CA ILE A 181 -13.66 1.86 -8.95
C ILE A 181 -13.82 3.25 -9.55
N ASP A 182 -14.91 3.92 -9.21
CA ASP A 182 -15.08 5.34 -9.48
C ASP A 182 -14.39 6.15 -8.36
N VAL A 183 -13.24 6.71 -8.66
CA VAL A 183 -12.44 7.47 -7.69
C VAL A 183 -13.04 8.83 -7.29
N LYS A 184 -14.10 9.28 -7.97
CA LYS A 184 -14.81 10.51 -7.62
C LYS A 184 -15.90 10.26 -6.58
N THR A 185 -16.49 9.08 -6.59
CA THR A 185 -17.62 8.74 -5.72
C THR A 185 -17.32 7.60 -4.75
N GLY A 186 -16.19 6.90 -4.90
CA GLY A 186 -15.80 5.75 -4.08
C GLY A 186 -16.66 4.50 -4.29
N LYS A 187 -17.51 4.48 -5.33
CA LYS A 187 -18.36 3.34 -5.69
C LYS A 187 -17.63 2.37 -6.59
N THR A 188 -18.15 1.14 -6.64
CA THR A 188 -17.69 0.14 -7.61
C THR A 188 -18.81 -0.31 -8.52
N THR A 189 -18.43 -0.67 -9.76
CA THR A 189 -19.34 -1.26 -10.75
C THR A 189 -18.75 -2.57 -11.25
N ALA A 190 -19.49 -3.65 -11.14
CA ALA A 190 -19.07 -4.96 -11.65
C ALA A 190 -18.93 -4.93 -13.18
N ILE A 191 -17.79 -5.43 -13.68
CA ILE A 191 -17.50 -5.50 -15.11
C ILE A 191 -17.72 -6.92 -15.62
N THR A 192 -17.16 -7.90 -14.94
CA THR A 192 -17.26 -9.31 -15.31
C THR A 192 -17.11 -10.21 -14.10
N THR A 193 -17.75 -11.36 -14.17
CA THR A 193 -17.51 -12.47 -13.26
C THR A 193 -16.65 -13.50 -13.98
N ALA A 194 -15.56 -13.95 -13.37
CA ALA A 194 -14.83 -15.11 -13.87
C ALA A 194 -15.72 -16.34 -13.71
N ASN A 195 -16.21 -16.89 -14.83
CA ASN A 195 -16.90 -18.18 -14.79
C ASN A 195 -15.89 -19.23 -14.29
N SER A 196 -16.17 -19.82 -13.13
CA SER A 196 -15.47 -21.01 -12.68
C SER A 196 -15.82 -22.15 -13.64
N GLN A 197 -14.91 -22.47 -14.56
CA GLN A 197 -14.92 -23.75 -15.28
C GLN A 197 -14.39 -24.84 -14.36
#